data_4d89a5f2ec88f40a16325c59a1f82ebe
#
_entry.id   4d89a5f2ec88f40a16325c59a1f82ebe
#
_cell.length_a   1.000
_cell.length_b   1.000
_cell.length_c   1.000
_cell.angle_alpha   90.00
_cell.angle_beta   90.00
_cell.angle_gamma   90.00
#
_symmetry.space_group_name_H-M   'P 1'
#
loop_
_entity.id
_entity.type
_entity.pdbx_description
1 polymer ?
#
loop_
_entity_poly.entity_id
_entity_poly.type
_entity_poly.pdbx_seq_one_letter_code
_entity_poly.pdbx_strand_id
1 'polypeptide(L)'
;VTKYLKITAVEAEQFDGSSLMIVKYQIRATDLSDFFADPAWMYFLPTKEGETQIQKGDWIATGLDSEHWVITDSVFRKTYKKV
;
A
#
# COMPACT_ATOMS: atom_id res chain seq x y z
N VAL A 1 11.36 11.78 28.29
CA VAL A 1 11.30 10.92 27.11
C VAL A 1 12.24 11.46 26.03
N THR A 2 13.10 10.62 25.53
CA THR A 2 14.01 10.99 24.44
C THR A 2 13.31 10.75 23.11
N LYS A 3 13.37 11.74 22.25
CA LYS A 3 12.77 11.64 20.92
C LYS A 3 13.84 11.28 19.90
N TYR A 4 13.47 10.44 18.96
CA TYR A 4 14.35 10.01 17.87
C TYR A 4 13.73 10.34 16.53
N LEU A 5 14.55 10.79 15.60
CA LEU A 5 14.13 11.04 14.22
C LEU A 5 14.59 9.87 13.36
N LYS A 6 13.68 9.34 12.57
CA LYS A 6 14.04 8.30 11.58
C LYS A 6 14.77 8.97 10.43
N ILE A 7 16.02 8.55 10.21
CA ILE A 7 16.87 9.17 9.18
C ILE A 7 16.94 8.37 7.88
N THR A 8 16.30 7.20 7.84
CA THR A 8 16.31 6.35 6.64
C THR A 8 15.13 6.69 5.75
N ALA A 9 15.41 6.99 4.49
CA ALA A 9 14.36 7.20 3.50
C ALA A 9 13.64 5.87 3.24
N VAL A 10 12.34 5.95 2.95
CA VAL A 10 11.55 4.79 2.50
C VAL A 10 11.18 5.01 1.05
N GLU A 11 11.09 3.92 0.30
CA GLU A 11 10.53 3.95 -1.04
C GLU A 11 9.01 3.85 -0.93
N ALA A 12 8.30 4.58 -1.78
CA ALA A 12 6.85 4.53 -1.78
C ALA A 12 6.31 4.71 -3.20
N GLU A 13 5.27 3.95 -3.53
CA GLU A 13 4.55 4.07 -4.78
C GLU A 13 3.05 4.15 -4.49
N GLN A 14 2.37 5.01 -5.24
CA GLN A 14 0.92 5.11 -5.11
C GLN A 14 0.26 3.99 -5.90
N PHE A 15 -0.65 3.26 -5.25
CA PHE A 15 -1.34 2.14 -5.88
C PHE A 15 -2.42 2.65 -6.84
N ASP A 16 -2.36 2.21 -8.09
CA ASP A 16 -3.30 2.59 -9.13
C ASP A 16 -4.16 1.42 -9.64
N GLY A 17 -3.98 0.24 -9.07
CA GLY A 17 -4.69 -0.96 -9.51
C GLY A 17 -4.13 -1.57 -10.79
N SER A 18 -2.99 -1.12 -11.28
CA SER A 18 -2.40 -1.63 -12.51
C SER A 18 -1.89 -3.07 -12.34
N SER A 19 -1.86 -3.81 -13.45
CA SER A 19 -1.33 -5.17 -13.46
C SER A 19 0.13 -5.22 -13.07
N LEU A 20 0.90 -4.20 -13.44
CA LEU A 20 2.31 -4.10 -13.07
C LEU A 20 2.50 -4.07 -11.56
N MET A 21 1.71 -3.26 -10.86
CA MET A 21 1.81 -3.16 -9.40
C MET A 21 1.29 -4.43 -8.73
N ILE A 22 0.21 -5.00 -9.24
CA ILE A 22 -0.36 -6.25 -8.69
C ILE A 22 0.70 -7.35 -8.73
N VAL A 23 1.39 -7.51 -9.85
CA VAL A 23 2.45 -8.52 -9.99
C VAL A 23 3.66 -8.18 -9.13
N LYS A 24 4.09 -6.92 -9.16
CA LYS A 24 5.29 -6.46 -8.44
C LYS A 24 5.20 -6.71 -6.95
N TYR A 25 4.04 -6.41 -6.37
CA TYR A 25 3.84 -6.52 -4.92
C TYR A 25 3.08 -7.78 -4.50
N GLN A 26 2.79 -8.68 -5.46
CA GLN A 26 2.05 -9.93 -5.20
C GLN A 26 0.68 -9.66 -4.57
N ILE A 27 0.02 -8.63 -5.03
CA ILE A 27 -1.28 -8.22 -4.51
C ILE A 27 -2.34 -9.24 -4.94
N ARG A 28 -3.20 -9.65 -3.99
CA ARG A 28 -4.33 -10.51 -4.27
C ARG A 28 -5.53 -9.63 -4.62
N ALA A 29 -6.10 -9.83 -5.79
CA ALA A 29 -7.28 -9.10 -6.23
C ALA A 29 -8.48 -10.05 -6.24
N THR A 30 -9.58 -9.62 -5.63
CA THR A 30 -10.82 -10.39 -5.57
C THR A 30 -11.94 -9.60 -6.22
N ASP A 31 -12.64 -10.23 -7.17
CA ASP A 31 -13.79 -9.64 -7.82
C ASP A 31 -15.05 -9.98 -7.04
N LEU A 32 -15.77 -8.97 -6.59
CA LEU A 32 -17.00 -9.12 -5.83
C LEU A 32 -18.24 -8.84 -6.67
N SER A 33 -18.15 -8.92 -8.00
CA SER A 33 -19.27 -8.62 -8.90
C SER A 33 -20.49 -9.51 -8.67
N ASP A 34 -20.32 -10.70 -8.10
CA ASP A 34 -21.43 -11.59 -7.76
C ASP A 34 -22.29 -11.06 -6.60
N PHE A 35 -21.76 -10.12 -5.81
CA PHE A 35 -22.45 -9.57 -4.64
C PHE A 35 -22.92 -8.13 -4.85
N PHE A 36 -22.46 -7.47 -5.90
CA PHE A 36 -22.76 -6.06 -6.17
C PHE A 36 -23.20 -5.88 -7.63
N ALA A 37 -24.02 -4.85 -7.89
CA ALA A 37 -24.53 -4.57 -9.22
C ALA A 37 -23.42 -4.24 -10.23
N ASP A 38 -22.38 -3.56 -9.77
CA ASP A 38 -21.23 -3.19 -10.59
C ASP A 38 -20.01 -4.01 -10.18
N PRO A 39 -19.06 -4.26 -11.10
CA PRO A 39 -17.82 -4.94 -10.72
C PRO A 39 -17.12 -4.21 -9.57
N ALA A 40 -16.82 -4.94 -8.53
CA ALA A 40 -16.13 -4.40 -7.38
C ALA A 40 -14.90 -5.27 -7.10
N TRP A 41 -13.73 -4.63 -7.10
CA TRP A 41 -12.48 -5.31 -6.80
C TRP A 41 -12.00 -4.94 -5.41
N MET A 42 -11.58 -5.94 -4.67
CA MET A 42 -10.85 -5.74 -3.43
C MET A 42 -9.42 -6.20 -3.63
N TYR A 43 -8.48 -5.42 -3.11
CA TYR A 43 -7.06 -5.69 -3.24
C TYR A 43 -6.45 -5.88 -1.86
N PHE A 44 -5.54 -6.85 -1.76
CA PHE A 44 -4.87 -7.18 -0.50
C PHE A 44 -3.37 -7.26 -0.73
N LEU A 45 -2.63 -6.49 0.04
CA LEU A 45 -1.17 -6.44 0.00
C LEU A 45 -0.58 -7.36 1.06
N PRO A 46 0.35 -8.27 0.71
CA PRO A 46 1.07 -9.02 1.72
C PRO A 46 1.96 -8.10 2.54
N THR A 47 1.85 -8.20 3.85
CA THR A 47 2.69 -7.46 4.79
C THR A 47 3.27 -8.42 5.82
N LYS A 48 4.20 -7.95 6.66
CA LYS A 48 4.74 -8.77 7.76
C LYS A 48 3.66 -9.28 8.70
N GLU A 49 2.56 -8.54 8.81
CA GLU A 49 1.48 -8.84 9.74
C GLU A 49 0.32 -9.58 9.08
N GLY A 50 0.51 -10.05 7.85
CA GLY A 50 -0.51 -10.70 7.06
C GLY A 50 -1.01 -9.80 5.94
N GLU A 51 -2.11 -10.18 5.30
CA GLU A 51 -2.68 -9.39 4.22
C GLU A 51 -3.39 -8.15 4.75
N THR A 52 -3.11 -7.01 4.13
CA THR A 52 -3.76 -5.74 4.46
C THR A 52 -4.51 -5.24 3.23
N GLN A 53 -5.77 -4.86 3.42
CA GLN A 53 -6.57 -4.32 2.32
C GLN A 53 -5.96 -3.00 1.84
N ILE A 54 -5.90 -2.82 0.52
CA ILE A 54 -5.41 -1.60 -0.11
C ILE A 54 -6.40 -1.12 -1.17
N GLN A 55 -6.56 0.18 -1.28
CA GLN A 55 -7.44 0.81 -2.26
C GLN A 55 -6.61 1.64 -3.24
N LYS A 56 -7.15 1.87 -4.42
CA LYS A 56 -6.53 2.81 -5.37
C LYS A 56 -6.39 4.18 -4.70
N GLY A 57 -5.22 4.76 -4.81
CA GLY A 57 -4.89 6.01 -4.14
C GLY A 57 -4.06 5.83 -2.87
N ASP A 58 -4.12 4.67 -2.23
CA ASP A 58 -3.25 4.37 -1.10
C ASP A 58 -1.81 4.22 -1.57
N TRP A 59 -0.88 4.34 -0.65
CA TRP A 59 0.54 4.21 -0.94
C TRP A 59 1.10 2.91 -0.38
N ILE A 60 1.99 2.30 -1.13
CA ILE A 60 2.75 1.14 -0.69
C ILE A 60 4.15 1.60 -0.34
N ALA A 61 4.49 1.52 0.94
CA ALA A 61 5.83 1.85 1.40
C ALA A 61 6.67 0.58 1.51
N THR A 62 7.95 0.72 1.22
CA THR A 62 8.92 -0.38 1.31
C THR A 62 10.04 0.02 2.25
N GLY A 63 10.30 -0.81 3.25
CA GLY A 63 11.34 -0.58 4.24
C GLY A 63 12.66 -1.25 3.89
N LEU A 64 13.59 -1.16 4.82
CA LEU A 64 14.97 -1.65 4.63
C LEU A 64 15.04 -3.17 4.39
N ASP A 65 14.14 -3.92 5.02
CA ASP A 65 14.11 -5.38 4.89
C ASP A 65 13.17 -5.83 3.78
N SER A 66 12.85 -4.94 2.86
CA SER A 66 11.90 -5.20 1.75
C SER A 66 10.49 -5.52 2.24
N GLU A 67 10.16 -5.19 3.47
CA GLU A 67 8.79 -5.28 3.97
C GLU A 67 7.94 -4.16 3.39
N HIS A 68 6.64 -4.43 3.22
CA HIS A 68 5.69 -3.47 2.67
C HIS A 68 4.60 -3.16 3.69
N TRP A 69 4.07 -1.94 3.62
CA TRP A 69 2.88 -1.56 4.39
C TRP A 69 2.09 -0.51 3.62
N VAL A 70 0.84 -0.33 4.05
CA VAL A 70 -0.09 0.58 3.37
C VAL A 70 -0.18 1.89 4.15
N ILE A 71 -0.13 3.00 3.43
CA ILE A 71 -0.34 4.34 3.99
C ILE A 71 -1.43 5.00 3.16
N THR A 72 -2.46 5.53 3.82
CA THR A 72 -3.50 6.27 3.11
C THR A 72 -2.92 7.55 2.51
N ASP A 73 -3.51 8.02 1.41
CA ASP A 73 -2.99 9.20 0.72
C ASP A 73 -2.94 10.43 1.62
N SER A 74 -3.98 10.65 2.43
CA SER A 74 -4.01 11.80 3.32
C SER A 74 -2.89 11.76 4.37
N VAL A 75 -2.64 10.59 4.95
CA VAL A 75 -1.56 10.42 5.92
C VAL A 75 -0.19 10.55 5.25
N PHE A 76 -0.05 9.96 4.07
CA PHE A 76 1.20 10.04 3.32
C PHE A 76 1.60 11.48 3.03
N ARG A 77 0.68 12.29 2.55
CA ARG A 77 0.95 13.69 2.21
C ARG A 77 1.34 14.53 3.42
N LYS A 78 0.83 14.19 4.60
CA LYS A 78 1.14 14.91 5.84
C LYS A 78 2.46 14.47 6.47
N THR A 79 2.87 13.24 6.26
CA THR A 79 3.96 12.60 7.00
C THR A 79 5.26 12.51 6.22
N TYR A 80 5.18 12.43 4.90
CA TYR A 80 6.34 12.16 4.05
C TYR A 80 6.60 13.31 3.10
N LYS A 81 7.87 13.58 2.86
CA LYS A 81 8.31 14.52 1.84
C LYS A 81 9.17 13.81 0.82
N LYS A 82 9.02 14.21 -0.44
CA LYS A 82 9.90 13.75 -1.51
C LYS A 82 11.27 14.38 -1.33
N VAL A 83 12.29 13.57 -1.40
CA VAL A 83 13.70 14.05 -1.32
C VAL A 83 14.33 14.09 -2.69
#